data_ae3548ad8f78ad13afa790db6536371c
#
_entry.id   ae3548ad8f78ad13afa790db6536371c
#
_cell.length_a   1.000
_cell.length_b   1.000
_cell.length_c   1.000
_cell.angle_alpha   90.00
_cell.angle_beta   90.00
_cell.angle_gamma   90.00
#
_symmetry.space_group_name_H-M   'P 1'
#
loop_
_entity.id
_entity.type
_entity.pdbx_description
1 polymer ?
#
loop_
_entity_poly.entity_id
_entity_poly.type
_entity_poly.pdbx_seq_one_letter_code
_entity_poly.pdbx_strand_id
1 'polypeptide(L)'
;MPPQRSTRFSRIPSKTPNAIRKYRLQLGLTQRELAALLNIRPATVSEWERGMACPTAEPLLRLAKTLNTLAEALYPHFYSPHQNAGSNASAA
;
A
#
# COMPACT_ATOMS: atom_id res chain seq x y z
N MET A 1 -2.37 -33.34 9.42
CA MET A 1 -2.16 -32.88 9.15
C MET A 1 -2.37 -31.81 9.31
N PRO A 2 -2.63 -31.57 9.65
CA PRO A 2 -2.96 -30.43 9.93
C PRO A 2 -2.19 -29.41 9.46
N PRO A 3 -1.14 -29.51 9.22
CA PRO A 3 -0.37 -28.49 8.72
C PRO A 3 -1.04 -27.71 7.69
N GLN A 4 -1.81 -28.30 6.96
CA GLN A 4 -2.36 -27.61 5.90
C GLN A 4 -3.16 -26.45 6.33
N ARG A 5 -3.70 -26.48 7.45
CA ARG A 5 -4.49 -25.42 7.78
C ARG A 5 -3.71 -24.25 7.96
N SER A 6 -2.63 -24.33 8.51
CA SER A 6 -1.87 -23.16 8.69
C SER A 6 -1.48 -22.63 7.37
N THR A 7 -1.32 -23.46 6.44
CA THR A 7 -1.00 -22.99 5.13
C THR A 7 -2.04 -22.10 4.61
N ARG A 8 -3.27 -22.44 4.86
CA ARG A 8 -4.30 -21.67 4.37
C ARG A 8 -4.29 -20.33 4.97
N PHE A 9 -4.05 -20.24 6.23
CA PHE A 9 -4.02 -18.99 6.83
C PHE A 9 -2.97 -18.15 6.28
N SER A 10 -1.83 -18.66 6.07
CA SER A 10 -0.76 -17.83 5.63
C SER A 10 -1.06 -17.23 4.31
N ARG A 11 -1.87 -17.88 3.49
CA ARG A 11 -2.10 -17.33 2.24
C ARG A 11 -3.08 -16.26 2.25
N ILE A 12 -3.91 -16.21 3.15
CA ILE A 12 -4.89 -15.29 3.15
C ILE A 12 -4.35 -14.00 3.25
N PRO A 13 -4.53 -13.02 3.49
CA PRO A 13 -4.06 -11.72 3.31
C PRO A 13 -2.64 -11.60 3.70
N SER A 14 -1.87 -12.51 3.30
CA SER A 14 -0.48 -12.43 3.65
C SER A 14 0.17 -11.22 3.06
N LYS A 15 -0.36 -10.67 2.00
CA LYS A 15 0.23 -9.49 1.40
C LYS A 15 -0.85 -8.54 0.93
N THR A 16 -0.58 -7.27 1.11
CA THR A 16 -1.52 -6.24 0.69
C THR A 16 -1.09 -5.68 -0.65
N PRO A 17 -1.90 -5.85 -1.69
CA PRO A 17 -1.53 -5.31 -3.00
C PRO A 17 -1.44 -3.80 -2.96
N ASN A 18 -0.44 -3.28 -3.63
CA ASN A 18 -0.27 -1.84 -3.69
C ASN A 18 0.54 -1.46 -4.92
N ALA A 19 0.56 -0.19 -5.24
CA ALA A 19 1.25 0.32 -6.40
C ALA A 19 2.43 1.21 -6.00
N ILE A 20 2.93 1.11 -4.79
CA ILE A 20 3.99 1.98 -4.33
C ILE A 20 5.22 1.85 -5.21
N ARG A 21 5.63 0.63 -5.50
CA ARG A 21 6.81 0.42 -6.31
C ARG A 21 6.65 1.03 -7.69
N LYS A 22 5.47 0.88 -8.28
CA LYS A 22 5.21 1.41 -9.60
C LYS A 22 5.43 2.93 -9.63
N TYR A 23 4.83 3.63 -8.70
CA TYR A 23 4.94 5.09 -8.68
C TYR A 23 6.35 5.53 -8.29
N ARG A 24 7.01 4.77 -7.41
CA ARG A 24 8.38 5.08 -7.06
C ARG A 24 9.29 4.99 -8.28
N LEU A 25 9.13 3.92 -9.05
CA LEU A 25 9.96 3.73 -10.23
C LEU A 25 9.66 4.76 -11.31
N GLN A 26 8.43 5.21 -11.40
CA GLN A 26 8.10 6.25 -12.35
C GLN A 26 8.86 7.54 -12.06
N LEU A 27 9.17 7.78 -10.81
CA LEU A 27 9.93 8.97 -10.44
C LEU A 27 11.43 8.72 -10.42
N GLY A 28 11.85 7.51 -10.75
CA GLY A 28 13.27 7.18 -10.77
C GLY A 28 13.90 7.08 -9.40
N LEU A 29 13.11 6.80 -8.37
CA LEU A 29 13.62 6.75 -7.01
C LEU A 29 13.95 5.33 -6.59
N THR A 30 15.04 5.17 -5.83
CA THR A 30 15.32 3.90 -5.17
C THR A 30 14.50 3.84 -3.90
N GLN A 31 14.42 2.65 -3.30
CA GLN A 31 13.76 2.52 -2.00
C GLN A 31 14.44 3.40 -0.96
N ARG A 32 15.75 3.47 -1.03
CA ARG A 32 16.50 4.26 -0.08
C ARG A 32 16.22 5.76 -0.25
N GLU A 33 16.13 6.20 -1.49
CA GLU A 33 15.83 7.60 -1.75
C GLU A 33 14.43 7.96 -1.29
N LEU A 34 13.48 7.11 -1.55
CA LEU A 34 12.13 7.37 -1.09
C LEU A 34 12.08 7.40 0.43
N ALA A 35 12.76 6.46 1.07
CA ALA A 35 12.78 6.42 2.52
C ALA A 35 13.37 7.71 3.09
N ALA A 36 14.42 8.22 2.46
CA ALA A 36 15.02 9.45 2.92
C ALA A 36 14.06 10.62 2.81
N LEU A 37 13.31 10.68 1.72
CA LEU A 37 12.34 11.75 1.55
C LEU A 37 11.22 11.68 2.59
N LEU A 38 10.92 10.49 3.05
CA LEU A 38 9.86 10.30 4.05
C LEU A 38 10.41 10.28 5.46
N ASN A 39 11.74 10.31 5.59
CA ASN A 39 12.39 10.26 6.88
C ASN A 39 12.05 8.96 7.62
N ILE A 40 12.13 7.85 6.91
CA ILE A 40 11.88 6.53 7.47
C ILE A 40 12.98 5.60 7.01
N ARG A 41 12.96 4.37 7.46
CA ARG A 41 13.97 3.40 7.08
C ARG A 41 13.67 2.80 5.72
N PRO A 42 14.69 2.48 4.94
CA PRO A 42 14.47 1.79 3.67
C PRO A 42 13.75 0.45 3.85
N ALA A 43 14.01 -0.23 4.95
CA ALA A 43 13.32 -1.50 5.20
C ALA A 43 11.81 -1.31 5.29
N THR A 44 11.38 -0.17 5.82
CA THR A 44 9.94 0.11 5.90
C THR A 44 9.34 0.25 4.50
N VAL A 45 10.02 0.96 3.61
CA VAL A 45 9.55 1.08 2.24
C VAL A 45 9.47 -0.31 1.60
N SER A 46 10.47 -1.12 1.81
CA SER A 46 10.49 -2.46 1.26
C SER A 46 9.31 -3.29 1.77
N GLU A 47 9.03 -3.20 3.05
CA GLU A 47 7.90 -3.94 3.63
C GLU A 47 6.58 -3.49 3.05
N TRP A 48 6.43 -2.19 2.86
CA TRP A 48 5.20 -1.68 2.25
C TRP A 48 5.06 -2.20 0.82
N GLU A 49 6.14 -2.13 0.04
CA GLU A 49 6.07 -2.56 -1.36
C GLU A 49 5.77 -4.03 -1.48
N ARG A 50 6.29 -4.83 -0.58
CA ARG A 50 6.03 -6.26 -0.62
C ARG A 50 4.69 -6.64 -0.01
N GLY A 51 3.99 -5.66 0.54
CA GLY A 51 2.68 -5.92 1.12
C GLY A 51 2.73 -6.53 2.49
N MET A 52 3.90 -6.50 3.14
CA MET A 52 4.07 -7.10 4.45
C MET A 52 3.57 -6.18 5.55
N ALA A 53 3.45 -4.90 5.26
CA ALA A 53 2.95 -3.91 6.20
C ALA A 53 2.27 -2.81 5.43
N CYS A 54 1.45 -2.04 6.08
CA CYS A 54 0.78 -0.90 5.47
C CYS A 54 1.06 0.34 6.27
N PRO A 55 1.25 1.47 5.61
CA PRO A 55 1.40 2.71 6.35
C PRO A 55 0.08 3.10 7.00
N THR A 56 0.16 3.73 8.17
CA THR A 56 -1.04 4.30 8.77
C THR A 56 -1.37 5.60 8.04
N ALA A 57 -2.42 6.27 8.46
CA ALA A 57 -2.98 7.37 7.69
C ALA A 57 -1.99 8.48 7.37
N GLU A 58 -1.29 8.98 8.36
CA GLU A 58 -0.43 10.13 8.12
C GLU A 58 0.77 9.77 7.23
N PRO A 59 1.48 8.68 7.49
CA PRO A 59 2.54 8.28 6.56
C PRO A 59 2.03 7.99 5.17
N LEU A 60 0.82 7.44 5.04
CA LEU A 60 0.26 7.16 3.73
C LEU A 60 0.03 8.44 2.95
N LEU A 61 -0.49 9.47 3.60
CA LEU A 61 -0.72 10.73 2.92
C LEU A 61 0.59 11.37 2.50
N ARG A 62 1.62 11.27 3.34
CA ARG A 62 2.91 11.80 2.98
C ARG A 62 3.53 11.03 1.83
N LEU A 63 3.36 9.71 1.84
CA LEU A 63 3.85 8.86 0.78
C LEU A 63 3.19 9.22 -0.54
N ALA A 64 1.88 9.38 -0.54
CA ALA A 64 1.15 9.72 -1.75
C ALA A 64 1.60 11.05 -2.30
N LYS A 65 1.79 12.02 -1.42
CA LYS A 65 2.23 13.32 -1.84
C LYS A 65 3.64 13.27 -2.42
N THR A 66 4.52 12.54 -1.76
CA THR A 66 5.89 12.40 -2.24
C THR A 66 5.94 11.72 -3.60
N LEU A 67 5.08 10.74 -3.80
CA LEU A 67 5.03 10.03 -5.07
C LEU A 67 4.15 10.74 -6.10
N ASN A 68 3.62 11.89 -5.73
CA ASN A 68 2.81 12.70 -6.64
C ASN A 68 1.59 11.94 -7.13
N THR A 69 0.92 11.27 -6.23
CA THR A 69 -0.26 10.51 -6.57
C THR A 69 -1.23 10.55 -5.40
N LEU A 70 -2.29 9.79 -5.48
CA LEU A 70 -3.30 9.75 -4.44
C LEU A 70 -3.19 8.45 -3.64
N ALA A 71 -3.62 8.49 -2.39
CA ALA A 71 -3.63 7.28 -1.58
C ALA A 71 -4.45 6.18 -2.25
N GLU A 72 -5.55 6.55 -2.89
CA GLU A 72 -6.39 5.58 -3.60
C GLU A 72 -5.62 4.89 -4.71
N ALA A 73 -4.71 5.59 -5.34
CA ALA A 73 -3.94 4.99 -6.41
C ALA A 73 -2.90 4.01 -5.86
N LEU A 74 -2.41 4.28 -4.66
CA LEU A 74 -1.41 3.40 -4.06
C LEU A 74 -2.03 2.13 -3.50
N TYR A 75 -3.24 2.22 -2.98
CA TYR A 75 -3.92 1.07 -2.40
C TYR A 75 -5.33 0.95 -2.96
N PRO A 76 -5.43 0.59 -4.23
CA PRO A 76 -6.75 0.57 -4.88
C PRO A 76 -7.74 -0.38 -4.23
N HIS A 77 -7.24 -1.41 -3.57
CA HIS A 77 -8.15 -2.34 -2.92
C HIS A 77 -8.93 -1.70 -1.78
N PHE A 78 -8.31 -0.73 -1.12
CA PHE A 78 -8.98 -0.08 -0.01
C PHE A 78 -9.98 0.97 -0.48
N TYR A 79 -9.78 1.47 -1.68
CA TYR A 79 -10.60 2.56 -2.19
C TYR A 79 -11.29 2.15 -3.48
N SER A 80 -11.70 0.92 -3.53
CA SER A 80 -12.30 0.40 -4.74
C SER A 80 -13.52 1.24 -5.14
N PRO A 81 -13.63 1.61 -6.39
CA PRO A 81 -14.78 2.39 -6.83
C PRO A 81 -16.08 1.67 -6.54
N HIS A 82 -16.03 0.38 -6.56
CA HIS A 82 -17.19 -0.41 -6.29
C HIS A 82 -17.72 -0.11 -4.91
N GLN A 83 -16.87 -0.06 -3.92
CA GLN A 83 -17.27 0.26 -2.59
C GLN A 83 -17.67 1.70 -2.48
N ASN A 84 -16.95 2.54 -3.14
CA ASN A 84 -17.28 3.95 -3.09
C ASN A 84 -18.61 4.22 -3.71
N ALA A 85 -18.91 3.53 -4.76
CA ALA A 85 -20.17 3.75 -5.41
C ALA A 85 -21.31 3.48 -4.46
N GLY A 86 -21.16 2.45 -3.69
CA GLY A 86 -22.19 2.15 -2.73
C GLY A 86 -22.33 3.26 -1.71
N SER A 87 -21.23 3.74 -1.24
CA SER A 87 -21.28 4.80 -0.28
C SER A 87 -21.85 6.04 -0.87
N ASN A 88 -21.45 6.36 -2.04
CA ASN A 88 -21.94 7.54 -2.68
C ASN A 88 -23.41 7.51 -2.86
N ALA A 89 -23.90 6.40 -3.22
CA ALA A 89 -25.30 6.30 -3.41
C ALA A 89 -26.00 6.66 -2.15
N SER A 90 -25.48 6.21 -1.08
CA SER A 90 -26.15 6.50 0.14
C SER A 90 -26.01 7.96 0.46
N ALA A 91 -24.92 8.54 0.13
CA ALA A 91 -24.73 9.92 0.44
C ALA A 91 -25.67 10.77 -0.36
N ALA A 92 -25.90 10.36 -1.51
CA ALA A 92 -26.80 11.13 -2.31
C ALA A 92 -28.18 10.98 -1.77
#